data_fd6aa30977c9fef922d044fc3337f4ff
#
_entry.id   fd6aa30977c9fef922d044fc3337f4ff
#
_cell.length_a   1.000
_cell.length_b   1.000
_cell.length_c   1.000
_cell.angle_alpha   90.00
_cell.angle_beta   90.00
_cell.angle_gamma   90.00
#
_symmetry.space_group_name_H-M   'P 1'
#
loop_
_entity.id
_entity.type
_entity.pdbx_description
1 polymer ?
#
loop_
_entity_poly.entity_id
_entity_poly.type
_entity_poly.pdbx_seq_one_letter_code
_entity_poly.pdbx_strand_id
1 'polypeptide(L)'
;PYVPALHAVTEAYPGDIVVVLEPTHPFRPPGLVKRTAENLLGRDHLDSVVCVRRFKANLWRMEPDQTISAMGEGGAGPSPVYYQELIGLGLATRRGMLAQGRRLGDAVGFEVVDEFWTLVDIHDDTNLAVAELIADHIEELRNTIS
;
A
#
# COMPACT_ATOMS: atom_id res chain seq x y z
N PRO A 1 -11.91 2.28 16.59
CA PRO A 1 -11.05 3.33 16.02
C PRO A 1 -9.62 2.81 15.92
N TYR A 2 -9.12 2.67 14.68
CA TYR A 2 -7.84 2.02 14.39
C TYR A 2 -6.63 2.88 14.79
N VAL A 3 -6.62 4.17 14.44
CA VAL A 3 -5.47 5.06 14.70
C VAL A 3 -5.22 5.29 16.20
N PRO A 4 -6.24 5.50 17.05
CA PRO A 4 -6.03 5.57 18.50
C PRO A 4 -5.40 4.31 19.10
N ALA A 5 -5.74 3.12 18.58
CA ALA A 5 -5.11 1.88 19.02
C ALA A 5 -3.63 1.82 18.63
N LEU A 6 -3.27 2.23 17.41
CA LEU A 6 -1.88 2.35 16.99
C LEU A 6 -1.10 3.34 17.85
N HIS A 7 -1.69 4.50 18.15
CA HIS A 7 -1.05 5.49 19.02
C HIS A 7 -0.80 4.92 20.42
N ALA A 8 -1.78 4.24 21.01
CA ALA A 8 -1.61 3.63 22.34
C ALA A 8 -0.47 2.60 22.37
N VAL A 9 -0.29 1.81 21.30
CA VAL A 9 0.85 0.89 21.18
C VAL A 9 2.18 1.66 21.14
N THR A 10 2.24 2.78 20.42
CA THR A 10 3.47 3.57 20.33
C THR A 10 3.86 4.27 21.63
N GLU A 11 2.91 4.51 22.54
CA GLU A 11 3.21 5.02 23.87
C GLU A 11 3.91 3.97 24.74
N ALA A 12 3.61 2.69 24.52
CA ALA A 12 4.24 1.59 25.26
C ALA A 12 5.62 1.19 24.70
N TYR A 13 5.87 1.46 23.41
CA TYR A 13 7.10 1.04 22.72
C TYR A 13 7.80 2.25 22.11
N PRO A 14 9.05 2.57 22.52
CA PRO A 14 9.77 3.70 21.96
C PRO A 14 10.19 3.43 20.53
N GLY A 15 10.11 4.47 19.69
CA GLY A 15 10.51 4.43 18.28
C GLY A 15 9.99 5.65 17.55
N ASP A 16 10.75 6.15 16.56
CA ASP A 16 10.41 7.34 15.78
C ASP A 16 9.55 7.00 14.57
N ILE A 17 9.70 5.77 14.07
CA ILE A 17 8.98 5.24 12.91
C ILE A 17 8.19 4.01 13.33
N VAL A 18 6.95 3.95 12.90
CA VAL A 18 6.05 2.82 13.10
C VAL A 18 5.75 2.21 11.74
N VAL A 19 5.94 0.90 11.60
CA VAL A 19 5.49 0.18 10.40
C VAL A 19 4.21 -0.56 10.71
N VAL A 20 3.16 -0.21 9.98
CA VAL A 20 1.83 -0.79 10.12
C VAL A 20 1.64 -1.82 9.02
N LEU A 21 1.20 -3.02 9.42
CA LEU A 21 0.91 -4.13 8.53
C LEU A 21 -0.48 -4.66 8.84
N GLU A 22 -1.28 -4.97 7.82
CA GLU A 22 -2.58 -5.60 8.01
C GLU A 22 -2.49 -7.10 7.68
N PRO A 23 -3.10 -7.98 8.49
CA PRO A 23 -3.02 -9.42 8.26
C PRO A 23 -3.73 -9.88 6.98
N THR A 24 -4.62 -9.05 6.45
CA THR A 24 -5.37 -9.31 5.22
C THR A 24 -4.50 -9.36 3.95
N HIS A 25 -3.26 -8.89 4.01
CA HIS A 25 -2.28 -8.96 2.92
C HIS A 25 -1.26 -10.10 3.16
N PRO A 26 -1.55 -11.34 2.72
CA PRO A 26 -0.73 -12.51 3.06
C PRO A 26 0.61 -12.57 2.32
N PHE A 27 0.70 -11.98 1.12
CA PHE A 27 1.84 -12.13 0.22
C PHE A 27 2.79 -10.94 0.25
N ARG A 28 3.34 -10.62 1.42
CA ARG A 28 4.40 -9.60 1.52
C ARG A 28 5.71 -10.10 0.95
N PRO A 29 6.34 -9.31 0.05
CA PRO A 29 7.68 -9.63 -0.41
C PRO A 29 8.69 -9.69 0.75
N PRO A 30 9.66 -10.60 0.72
CA PRO A 30 10.73 -10.64 1.71
C PRO A 30 11.46 -9.29 1.81
N GLY A 31 11.72 -8.84 3.02
CA GLY A 31 12.43 -7.59 3.29
C GLY A 31 11.61 -6.31 3.08
N LEU A 32 10.34 -6.40 2.66
CA LEU A 32 9.50 -5.21 2.40
C LEU A 32 9.40 -4.30 3.62
N VAL A 33 9.17 -4.86 4.81
CA VAL A 33 9.06 -4.08 6.05
C VAL A 33 10.31 -3.23 6.30
N LYS A 34 11.47 -3.84 6.11
CA LYS A 34 12.76 -3.15 6.26
C LYS A 34 12.90 -2.03 5.23
N ARG A 35 12.67 -2.33 3.94
CA ARG A 35 12.78 -1.33 2.86
C ARG A 35 11.85 -0.14 3.08
N THR A 36 10.59 -0.39 3.48
CA THR A 36 9.59 0.65 3.75
C THR A 36 10.02 1.55 4.90
N ALA A 37 10.55 0.98 5.98
CA ALA A 37 11.08 1.74 7.11
C ALA A 37 12.33 2.55 6.73
N GLU A 38 13.29 1.95 6.05
CA GLU A 38 14.54 2.61 5.61
C GLU A 38 14.27 3.73 4.60
N ASN A 39 13.28 3.55 3.73
CA ASN A 39 12.83 4.55 2.77
C ASN A 39 12.32 5.82 3.49
N LEU A 40 11.59 5.69 4.59
CA LEU A 40 11.16 6.82 5.41
C LEU A 40 12.32 7.39 6.25
N LEU A 41 13.15 6.52 6.83
CA LEU A 41 14.25 6.93 7.68
C LEU A 41 15.26 7.80 6.92
N GLY A 42 15.55 7.48 5.66
CA GLY A 42 16.47 8.21 4.81
C GLY A 42 15.95 9.52 4.22
N ARG A 43 14.69 9.91 4.53
CA ARG A 43 14.02 11.07 3.92
C ARG A 43 13.30 11.92 4.98
N ASP A 44 14.04 12.82 5.63
CA ASP A 44 13.52 13.64 6.74
C ASP A 44 12.33 14.54 6.37
N HIS A 45 12.19 14.86 5.09
CA HIS A 45 11.08 15.68 4.60
C HIS A 45 9.77 14.90 4.43
N LEU A 46 9.78 13.57 4.54
CA LEU A 46 8.58 12.74 4.44
C LEU A 46 7.97 12.46 5.82
N ASP A 47 6.66 12.46 5.88
CA ASP A 47 5.88 12.06 7.04
C ASP A 47 5.59 10.57 7.06
N SER A 48 5.41 10.00 5.87
CA SER A 48 5.03 8.59 5.69
C SER A 48 5.54 8.03 4.38
N VAL A 49 5.71 6.71 4.33
CA VAL A 49 5.96 5.93 3.10
C VAL A 49 4.93 4.81 3.04
N VAL A 50 4.18 4.74 1.96
CA VAL A 50 3.15 3.72 1.74
C VAL A 50 3.55 2.79 0.60
N CYS A 51 3.27 1.50 0.77
CA CYS A 51 3.42 0.54 -0.32
C CYS A 51 2.40 0.83 -1.41
N VAL A 52 2.87 0.84 -2.65
CA VAL A 52 2.02 1.09 -3.83
C VAL A 52 2.39 0.14 -4.96
N ARG A 53 1.40 -0.16 -5.80
CA ARG A 53 1.63 -0.83 -7.07
C ARG A 53 1.46 0.14 -8.22
N ARG A 54 2.45 0.19 -9.10
CA ARG A 54 2.38 0.97 -10.32
C ARG A 54 1.59 0.21 -11.39
N PHE A 55 0.68 0.88 -12.10
CA PHE A 55 -0.04 0.32 -13.23
C PHE A 55 -0.34 1.37 -14.30
N LYS A 56 -0.59 0.90 -15.52
CA LYS A 56 -1.04 1.73 -16.63
C LYS A 56 -2.48 1.38 -16.96
N ALA A 57 -3.35 2.37 -16.97
CA ALA A 57 -4.76 2.19 -17.30
C ALA A 57 -5.37 3.49 -17.80
N ASN A 58 -6.43 3.38 -18.60
CA ASN A 58 -7.36 4.47 -18.84
C ASN A 58 -8.47 4.37 -17.78
N LEU A 59 -8.52 5.34 -16.91
CA LEU A 59 -9.46 5.39 -15.79
C LEU A 59 -10.56 6.42 -16.07
N TRP A 60 -11.74 6.12 -15.58
CA TRP A 60 -12.90 7.00 -15.61
C TRP A 60 -13.36 7.26 -14.19
N ARG A 61 -13.79 8.48 -13.92
CA ARG A 61 -14.36 8.87 -12.64
C ARG A 61 -15.82 9.23 -12.83
N MET A 62 -16.68 8.74 -11.94
CA MET A 62 -18.04 9.22 -11.81
C MET A 62 -18.06 10.45 -10.90
N GLU A 63 -18.55 11.56 -11.42
CA GLU A 63 -18.70 12.79 -10.68
C GLU A 63 -19.95 12.75 -9.77
N PRO A 64 -20.08 13.66 -8.78
CA PRO A 64 -21.25 13.68 -7.89
C PRO A 64 -22.60 13.87 -8.60
N ASP A 65 -22.61 14.51 -9.77
CA ASP A 65 -23.79 14.69 -10.61
C ASP A 65 -24.07 13.52 -11.55
N GLN A 66 -23.37 12.38 -11.37
CA GLN A 66 -23.45 11.16 -12.16
C GLN A 66 -22.90 11.27 -13.60
N THR A 67 -22.27 12.38 -13.96
CA THR A 67 -21.50 12.44 -15.20
C THR A 67 -20.21 11.63 -15.10
N ILE A 68 -19.69 11.18 -16.23
CA ILE A 68 -18.46 10.38 -16.31
C ILE A 68 -17.38 11.19 -16.97
N SER A 69 -16.24 11.35 -16.30
CA SER A 69 -15.07 12.05 -16.82
C SER A 69 -13.86 11.11 -16.91
N ALA A 70 -13.04 11.29 -17.96
CA ALA A 70 -11.78 10.56 -18.07
C ALA A 70 -10.76 11.13 -17.07
N MET A 71 -10.03 10.23 -16.38
CA MET A 71 -8.87 10.60 -15.58
C MET A 71 -7.63 10.58 -16.48
N GLY A 72 -7.29 11.73 -17.08
CA GLY A 72 -6.18 11.88 -18.02
C GLY A 72 -6.64 12.30 -19.43
N GLU A 73 -5.78 12.19 -20.43
CA GLU A 73 -6.01 12.74 -21.79
C GLU A 73 -6.97 11.92 -22.68
N GLY A 74 -7.76 11.01 -22.10
CA GLY A 74 -8.87 10.34 -22.77
C GLY A 74 -8.53 9.63 -24.08
N GLY A 75 -7.75 8.56 -24.04
CA GLY A 75 -7.66 7.61 -25.17
C GLY A 75 -6.81 7.99 -26.39
N ALA A 76 -6.33 9.22 -26.49
CA ALA A 76 -5.56 9.69 -27.64
C ALA A 76 -4.03 9.69 -27.44
N GLY A 77 -3.55 9.35 -26.26
CA GLY A 77 -2.14 9.33 -25.88
C GLY A 77 -1.70 8.04 -25.20
N PRO A 78 -0.42 7.94 -24.77
CA PRO A 78 0.04 6.82 -23.97
C PRO A 78 -0.73 6.75 -22.65
N SER A 79 -1.15 5.53 -22.26
CA SER A 79 -1.87 5.33 -21.00
C SER A 79 -1.09 5.92 -19.81
N PRO A 80 -1.72 6.78 -19.01
CA PRO A 80 -1.06 7.38 -17.86
C PRO A 80 -0.67 6.32 -16.84
N VAL A 81 0.36 6.62 -16.06
CA VAL A 81 0.83 5.77 -14.96
C VAL A 81 0.14 6.21 -13.68
N TYR A 82 -0.48 5.25 -13.01
CA TYR A 82 -1.10 5.44 -11.70
C TYR A 82 -0.42 4.58 -10.65
N TYR A 83 -0.63 4.94 -9.40
CA TYR A 83 -0.17 4.19 -8.24
C TYR A 83 -1.38 3.79 -7.40
N GLN A 84 -1.63 2.49 -7.30
CA GLN A 84 -2.63 1.94 -6.41
C GLN A 84 -2.03 1.82 -5.01
N GLU A 85 -2.68 2.43 -4.03
CA GLU A 85 -2.29 2.34 -2.63
C GLU A 85 -2.52 0.91 -2.10
N LEU A 86 -1.52 0.38 -1.41
CA LEU A 86 -1.54 -0.91 -0.72
C LEU A 86 -1.15 -0.69 0.76
N ILE A 87 -1.92 0.14 1.45
CA ILE A 87 -1.60 0.60 2.81
C ILE A 87 -1.52 -0.55 3.81
N GLY A 88 -2.36 -1.58 3.65
CA GLY A 88 -2.34 -2.78 4.49
C GLY A 88 -1.15 -3.69 4.23
N LEU A 89 -0.58 -3.64 3.01
CA LEU A 89 0.64 -4.37 2.68
C LEU A 89 1.84 -3.82 3.45
N GLY A 90 1.93 -2.48 3.58
CA GLY A 90 2.95 -1.82 4.38
C GLY A 90 2.82 -0.30 4.36
N LEU A 91 2.87 0.27 5.53
CA LEU A 91 2.92 1.70 5.77
C LEU A 91 3.97 2.00 6.83
N ALA A 92 5.01 2.74 6.49
CA ALA A 92 5.87 3.38 7.49
C ALA A 92 5.37 4.81 7.74
N THR A 93 5.22 5.20 8.99
CA THR A 93 4.78 6.54 9.37
C THR A 93 5.57 7.04 10.57
N ARG A 94 5.81 8.35 10.63
CA ARG A 94 6.43 8.94 11.81
C ARG A 94 5.44 8.90 12.98
N ARG A 95 5.95 8.58 14.17
CA ARG A 95 5.15 8.48 15.41
C ARG A 95 4.27 9.72 15.63
N GLY A 96 4.78 10.92 15.32
CA GLY A 96 4.05 12.16 15.46
C GLY A 96 2.76 12.24 14.63
N MET A 97 2.65 11.49 13.52
CA MET A 97 1.41 11.42 12.73
C MET A 97 0.32 10.67 13.49
N LEU A 98 0.66 9.56 14.14
CA LEU A 98 -0.28 8.78 14.96
C LEU A 98 -0.78 9.61 16.16
N ALA A 99 0.08 10.40 16.78
CA ALA A 99 -0.29 11.33 17.85
C ALA A 99 -1.30 12.39 17.40
N GLN A 100 -1.26 12.77 16.10
CA GLN A 100 -2.21 13.68 15.46
C GLN A 100 -3.49 12.97 14.98
N GLY A 101 -3.65 11.68 15.23
CA GLY A 101 -4.79 10.90 14.75
C GLY A 101 -4.74 10.52 13.26
N ARG A 102 -3.56 10.58 12.64
CA ARG A 102 -3.35 10.32 11.20
C ARG A 102 -2.42 9.12 10.98
N ARG A 103 -2.70 8.30 9.97
CA ARG A 103 -1.78 7.25 9.49
C ARG A 103 -0.80 7.80 8.46
N LEU A 104 -1.30 8.65 7.56
CA LEU A 104 -0.53 9.32 6.53
C LEU A 104 -0.37 10.80 6.88
N GLY A 105 0.80 11.34 6.63
CA GLY A 105 1.05 12.78 6.69
C GLY A 105 0.67 13.49 5.39
N ASP A 106 1.18 14.70 5.21
CA ASP A 106 0.98 15.48 3.98
C ASP A 106 2.09 15.20 2.96
N ALA A 107 3.31 14.91 3.44
CA ALA A 107 4.45 14.52 2.61
C ALA A 107 4.57 12.98 2.59
N VAL A 108 4.07 12.36 1.52
CA VAL A 108 4.03 10.90 1.36
C VAL A 108 4.99 10.43 0.29
N GLY A 109 5.84 9.49 0.64
CA GLY A 109 6.69 8.74 -0.29
C GLY A 109 6.09 7.37 -0.62
N PHE A 110 6.62 6.74 -1.67
CA PHE A 110 6.17 5.44 -2.13
C PHE A 110 7.28 4.39 -2.00
N GLU A 111 6.89 3.20 -1.51
CA GLU A 111 7.61 1.95 -1.69
C GLU A 111 6.87 1.16 -2.78
N VAL A 112 7.48 1.10 -3.97
CA VAL A 112 6.83 0.44 -5.12
C VAL A 112 7.04 -1.07 -5.03
N VAL A 113 5.95 -1.83 -5.17
CA VAL A 113 5.95 -3.29 -5.27
C VAL A 113 5.42 -3.69 -6.64
N ASP A 114 6.10 -4.62 -7.30
CA ASP A 114 5.78 -5.03 -8.66
C ASP A 114 5.09 -6.41 -8.71
N GLU A 115 5.23 -7.23 -7.68
CA GLU A 115 4.66 -8.56 -7.62
C GLU A 115 3.13 -8.51 -7.60
N PHE A 116 2.49 -9.15 -8.57
CA PHE A 116 1.04 -9.13 -8.77
C PHE A 116 0.25 -9.66 -7.57
N TRP A 117 0.73 -10.72 -6.91
CA TRP A 117 0.06 -11.33 -5.75
C TRP A 117 0.00 -10.42 -4.51
N THR A 118 0.78 -9.34 -4.47
CA THR A 118 0.68 -8.33 -3.40
C THR A 118 -0.65 -7.57 -3.40
N LEU A 119 -1.41 -7.64 -4.50
CA LEU A 119 -2.76 -7.07 -4.62
C LEU A 119 -3.82 -7.87 -3.86
N VAL A 120 -3.50 -9.08 -3.43
CA VAL A 120 -4.47 -9.91 -2.70
C VAL A 120 -4.66 -9.33 -1.31
N ASP A 121 -5.89 -8.90 -1.07
CA ASP A 121 -6.36 -8.33 0.19
C ASP A 121 -7.64 -9.08 0.59
N ILE A 122 -7.56 -9.86 1.67
CA ILE A 122 -8.60 -10.83 2.06
C ILE A 122 -9.66 -10.13 2.90
N HIS A 123 -10.81 -9.87 2.32
CA HIS A 123 -11.97 -9.30 2.99
C HIS A 123 -13.23 -10.19 2.93
N ASP A 124 -13.19 -11.22 2.10
CA ASP A 124 -14.28 -12.17 1.91
C ASP A 124 -13.79 -13.57 1.53
N ASP A 125 -14.71 -14.52 1.45
CA ASP A 125 -14.41 -15.91 1.10
C ASP A 125 -13.86 -16.08 -0.34
N THR A 126 -14.24 -15.20 -1.25
CA THR A 126 -13.72 -15.20 -2.62
C THR A 126 -12.23 -14.80 -2.64
N ASN A 127 -11.89 -13.74 -1.91
CA ASN A 127 -10.51 -13.32 -1.77
C ASN A 127 -9.67 -14.39 -1.07
N LEU A 128 -10.24 -15.07 -0.07
CA LEU A 128 -9.58 -16.18 0.61
C LEU A 128 -9.29 -17.34 -0.35
N ALA A 129 -10.27 -17.78 -1.13
CA ALA A 129 -10.08 -18.84 -2.11
C ALA A 129 -9.00 -18.50 -3.16
N VAL A 130 -8.95 -17.24 -3.62
CA VAL A 130 -7.89 -16.77 -4.52
C VAL A 130 -6.53 -16.80 -3.82
N ALA A 131 -6.47 -16.39 -2.55
CA ALA A 131 -5.22 -16.44 -1.77
C ALA A 131 -4.71 -17.87 -1.60
N GLU A 132 -5.58 -18.83 -1.33
CA GLU A 132 -5.23 -20.26 -1.22
C GLU A 132 -4.64 -20.78 -2.54
N LEU A 133 -5.29 -20.51 -3.68
CA LEU A 133 -4.78 -20.90 -5.00
C LEU A 133 -3.39 -20.31 -5.30
N ILE A 134 -3.18 -19.05 -4.93
CA ILE A 134 -1.86 -18.42 -5.10
C ILE A 134 -0.83 -19.05 -4.16
N ALA A 135 -1.20 -19.30 -2.90
CA ALA A 135 -0.29 -19.89 -1.91
C ALA A 135 0.23 -21.26 -2.37
N ASP A 136 -0.63 -22.09 -2.93
CA ASP A 136 -0.28 -23.42 -3.43
C ASP A 136 0.73 -23.38 -4.60
N HIS A 137 0.78 -22.28 -5.35
CA HIS A 137 1.61 -22.14 -6.55
C HIS A 137 2.65 -21.00 -6.47
N ILE A 138 2.81 -20.37 -5.32
CA ILE A 138 3.59 -19.13 -5.20
C ILE A 138 5.05 -19.28 -5.63
N GLU A 139 5.67 -20.42 -5.35
CA GLU A 139 7.05 -20.67 -5.74
C GLU A 139 7.20 -20.85 -7.26
N GLU A 140 6.24 -21.50 -7.91
CA GLU A 140 6.21 -21.63 -9.37
C GLU A 140 6.01 -20.28 -10.04
N LEU A 141 5.09 -19.46 -9.50
CA LEU A 141 4.80 -18.11 -9.97
C LEU A 141 6.04 -17.20 -9.86
N ARG A 142 6.75 -17.25 -8.74
CA ARG A 142 7.99 -16.48 -8.54
C ARG A 142 9.07 -16.85 -9.56
N ASN A 143 9.22 -18.14 -9.84
CA ASN A 143 10.22 -18.62 -10.79
C ASN A 143 9.88 -18.33 -12.25
N THR A 144 8.59 -18.15 -12.58
CA THR A 144 8.13 -17.87 -13.95
C THR A 144 8.27 -16.40 -14.32
N ILE A 145 8.24 -15.50 -13.34
CA ILE A 145 8.20 -14.03 -13.54
C ILE A 145 9.58 -13.39 -13.33
N SER A 146 10.57 -14.17 -12.87
CA SER A 146 11.97 -13.75 -12.76
C SER A 146 12.67 -13.87 -14.10
#